data_3f639ff5f657f3a1df10101f8257f6e6
#
_entry.id   3f639ff5f657f3a1df10101f8257f6e6
#
_cell.length_a   1.000
_cell.length_b   1.000
_cell.length_c   1.000
_cell.angle_alpha   90.00
_cell.angle_beta   90.00
_cell.angle_gamma   90.00
#
_symmetry.space_group_name_H-M   'P 1'
#
loop_
_entity.id
_entity.type
_entity.pdbx_description
1 polymer ?
#
loop_
_entity_poly.entity_id
_entity_poly.type
_entity_poly.pdbx_seq_one_letter_code
_entity_poly.pdbx_strand_id
1 'polypeptide(L)'
;MKQAYILLIASALFAACGNSNKNMTTEEVAVGPYFSADSAFMFCQKQCDFGPRTMNSEAHELCGQWIVEKFQSYGMKITEQRATLKGFDGTPLLSNNIIAQYQPEAEQRIMRCAHWDSRPWADRTSVV
;
A
#
# COMPACT_ATOMS: atom_id res chain seq x y z
N MET A 1 4.10 -22.23 61.65
CA MET A 1 2.87 -21.68 61.10
C MET A 1 3.07 -20.57 60.09
N LYS A 2 4.04 -19.63 60.26
CA LYS A 2 4.25 -18.54 59.28
C LYS A 2 4.74 -19.02 57.87
N GLN A 3 5.49 -20.11 57.78
CA GLN A 3 5.97 -20.64 56.50
C GLN A 3 4.85 -21.34 55.65
N ALA A 4 3.82 -21.88 56.29
CA ALA A 4 2.69 -22.49 55.61
C ALA A 4 1.83 -21.49 54.86
N TYR A 5 1.70 -20.28 55.38
CA TYR A 5 0.95 -19.20 54.73
C TYR A 5 1.66 -18.61 53.52
N ILE A 6 2.99 -18.60 53.53
CA ILE A 6 3.79 -18.11 52.37
C ILE A 6 3.66 -19.06 51.18
N LEU A 7 3.62 -20.38 51.43
CA LEU A 7 3.42 -21.39 50.37
C LEU A 7 2.00 -21.35 49.79
N LEU A 8 0.98 -21.05 50.61
CA LEU A 8 -0.41 -20.93 50.15
C LEU A 8 -0.62 -19.66 49.32
N ILE A 9 0.06 -18.56 49.62
CA ILE A 9 -0.02 -17.31 48.84
C ILE A 9 0.73 -17.48 47.52
N ALA A 10 1.85 -18.18 47.50
CA ALA A 10 2.61 -18.44 46.26
C ALA A 10 1.85 -19.35 45.26
N SER A 11 1.06 -20.31 45.77
CA SER A 11 0.25 -21.19 44.90
C SER A 11 -0.97 -20.49 44.29
N ALA A 12 -1.50 -19.45 44.95
CA ALA A 12 -2.63 -18.67 44.45
C ALA A 12 -2.25 -17.73 43.27
N LEU A 13 -0.99 -17.34 43.18
CA LEU A 13 -0.51 -16.48 42.08
C LEU A 13 -0.29 -17.21 40.76
N PHE A 14 -0.15 -18.54 40.76
CA PHE A 14 -0.03 -19.34 39.55
C PHE A 14 -1.35 -19.77 38.92
N ALA A 15 -2.48 -19.59 39.60
CA ALA A 15 -3.80 -19.94 39.07
C ALA A 15 -4.43 -18.82 38.22
N ALA A 16 -3.83 -17.65 38.14
CA ALA A 16 -4.37 -16.51 37.40
C ALA A 16 -3.89 -16.40 35.92
N CYS A 17 -3.01 -17.30 35.49
CA CYS A 17 -2.54 -17.36 34.11
C CYS A 17 -3.08 -18.61 33.39
N GLY A 18 -4.36 -18.67 33.15
CA GLY A 18 -4.90 -19.80 32.42
C GLY A 18 -6.40 -19.74 32.23
N ASN A 19 -6.88 -18.91 31.36
CA ASN A 19 -7.96 -19.23 30.44
C ASN A 19 -8.29 -18.05 29.53
N SER A 20 -7.48 -17.82 28.53
CA SER A 20 -7.91 -17.05 27.37
C SER A 20 -8.48 -18.03 26.34
N ASN A 21 -9.63 -18.62 26.64
CA ASN A 21 -10.49 -19.17 25.62
C ASN A 21 -11.09 -18.00 24.84
N LYS A 22 -10.30 -17.42 23.95
CA LYS A 22 -10.82 -16.63 22.84
C LYS A 22 -11.30 -17.56 21.74
N ASN A 23 -12.39 -18.27 21.98
CA ASN A 23 -13.26 -18.70 20.91
C ASN A 23 -14.06 -17.47 20.45
N MET A 24 -13.40 -16.51 19.84
CA MET A 24 -14.04 -15.56 18.97
C MET A 24 -13.72 -15.97 17.54
N THR A 25 -14.37 -17.00 17.07
CA THR A 25 -14.72 -17.11 15.66
C THR A 25 -15.90 -16.18 15.41
N THR A 26 -15.70 -14.88 15.51
CA THR A 26 -16.42 -13.97 14.68
C THR A 26 -15.80 -14.18 13.30
N GLU A 27 -16.47 -14.93 12.44
CA GLU A 27 -16.26 -14.79 11.01
C GLU A 27 -16.44 -13.30 10.74
N GLU A 28 -15.32 -12.60 10.51
CA GLU A 28 -15.36 -11.25 9.97
C GLU A 28 -16.00 -11.38 8.60
N VAL A 29 -17.29 -11.09 8.53
CA VAL A 29 -17.99 -11.00 7.24
C VAL A 29 -17.31 -9.87 6.48
N ALA A 30 -16.57 -10.24 5.45
CA ALA A 30 -15.91 -9.27 4.60
C ALA A 30 -16.96 -8.30 4.05
N VAL A 31 -16.85 -7.02 4.40
CA VAL A 31 -17.78 -5.94 4.01
C VAL A 31 -17.59 -5.54 2.53
N GLY A 32 -16.98 -6.35 1.72
CA GLY A 32 -16.69 -6.05 0.32
C GLY A 32 -16.34 -7.28 -0.49
N PRO A 33 -16.06 -7.12 -1.77
CA PRO A 33 -15.60 -8.22 -2.61
C PRO A 33 -14.29 -8.80 -2.09
N TYR A 34 -14.10 -10.11 -2.27
CA TYR A 34 -12.88 -10.78 -1.88
C TYR A 34 -11.67 -10.18 -2.62
N PHE A 35 -10.57 -10.00 -1.88
CA PHE A 35 -9.31 -9.58 -2.46
C PHE A 35 -8.77 -10.67 -3.42
N SER A 36 -8.45 -10.27 -4.66
CA SER A 36 -7.82 -11.15 -5.64
C SER A 36 -6.31 -10.94 -5.63
N ALA A 37 -5.57 -11.87 -5.02
CA ALA A 37 -4.11 -11.85 -5.00
C ALA A 37 -3.51 -11.96 -6.41
N ASP A 38 -4.11 -12.78 -7.27
CA ASP A 38 -3.67 -12.96 -8.66
C ASP A 38 -3.79 -11.65 -9.46
N SER A 39 -4.90 -10.95 -9.31
CA SER A 39 -5.09 -9.65 -9.98
C SER A 39 -4.09 -8.61 -9.46
N ALA A 40 -3.84 -8.58 -8.16
CA ALA A 40 -2.86 -7.67 -7.58
C ALA A 40 -1.44 -7.97 -8.08
N PHE A 41 -1.07 -9.25 -8.14
CA PHE A 41 0.23 -9.69 -8.69
C PHE A 41 0.37 -9.30 -10.16
N MET A 42 -0.66 -9.58 -10.99
CA MET A 42 -0.64 -9.22 -12.41
C MET A 42 -0.48 -7.71 -12.62
N PHE A 43 -1.08 -6.87 -11.78
CA PHE A 43 -0.90 -5.41 -11.90
C PHE A 43 0.51 -4.96 -11.52
N CYS A 44 1.13 -5.59 -10.52
CA CYS A 44 2.53 -5.34 -10.20
C CYS A 44 3.45 -5.79 -11.34
N GLN A 45 3.23 -7.01 -11.86
CA GLN A 45 4.00 -7.55 -12.98
C GLN A 45 3.89 -6.63 -14.20
N LYS A 46 2.68 -6.20 -14.56
CA LYS A 46 2.46 -5.30 -15.69
C LYS A 46 3.23 -3.99 -15.57
N GLN A 47 3.30 -3.42 -14.37
CA GLN A 47 4.11 -2.23 -14.12
C GLN A 47 5.62 -2.50 -14.30
N CYS A 48 6.08 -3.69 -13.89
CA CYS A 48 7.47 -4.10 -14.09
C CYS A 48 7.80 -4.34 -15.58
N ASP A 49 6.84 -4.85 -16.37
CA ASP A 49 7.01 -5.14 -17.79
C ASP A 49 7.29 -3.89 -18.65
N PHE A 50 6.93 -2.69 -18.17
CA PHE A 50 7.33 -1.44 -18.84
C PHE A 50 8.83 -1.13 -18.69
N GLY A 51 9.52 -1.81 -17.78
CA GLY A 51 10.92 -1.54 -17.45
C GLY A 51 11.11 -0.43 -16.41
N PRO A 52 12.32 0.15 -16.34
CA PRO A 52 12.62 1.24 -15.38
C PRO A 52 11.78 2.49 -15.68
N ARG A 53 10.85 2.80 -14.79
CA ARG A 53 9.94 3.94 -14.92
C ARG A 53 10.54 5.22 -14.32
N THR A 54 11.76 5.51 -14.72
CA THR A 54 12.42 6.75 -14.26
C THR A 54 11.79 7.97 -14.93
N MET A 55 11.70 9.09 -14.22
CA MET A 55 11.17 10.32 -14.82
C MET A 55 11.86 10.64 -16.14
N ASN A 56 11.13 11.19 -17.10
CA ASN A 56 11.53 11.48 -18.47
C ASN A 56 11.76 10.24 -19.38
N SER A 57 11.57 9.02 -18.89
CA SER A 57 11.67 7.83 -19.74
C SER A 57 10.35 7.52 -20.45
N GLU A 58 10.43 6.85 -21.59
CA GLU A 58 9.26 6.32 -22.30
C GLU A 58 8.48 5.32 -21.43
N ALA A 59 9.20 4.47 -20.67
CA ALA A 59 8.60 3.52 -19.74
C ALA A 59 7.74 4.22 -18.67
N HIS A 60 8.18 5.38 -18.18
CA HIS A 60 7.39 6.21 -17.27
C HIS A 60 6.11 6.70 -17.92
N GLU A 61 6.16 7.28 -19.12
CA GLU A 61 4.97 7.78 -19.79
C GLU A 61 3.98 6.66 -20.14
N LEU A 62 4.46 5.54 -20.71
CA LEU A 62 3.61 4.39 -21.06
C LEU A 62 2.96 3.74 -19.84
N CYS A 63 3.70 3.60 -18.74
CA CYS A 63 3.13 3.08 -17.49
C CYS A 63 2.07 4.03 -16.91
N GLY A 64 2.32 5.34 -16.92
CA GLY A 64 1.36 6.35 -16.48
C GLY A 64 0.05 6.30 -17.29
N GLN A 65 0.14 6.20 -18.61
CA GLN A 65 -1.02 6.05 -19.49
C GLN A 65 -1.80 4.78 -19.17
N TRP A 66 -1.11 3.65 -19.00
CA TRP A 66 -1.76 2.39 -18.63
C TRP A 66 -2.49 2.48 -17.27
N ILE A 67 -1.90 3.15 -16.28
CA ILE A 67 -2.54 3.36 -14.97
C ILE A 67 -3.83 4.18 -15.14
N VAL A 68 -3.78 5.27 -15.92
CA VAL A 68 -4.95 6.11 -16.21
C VAL A 68 -6.05 5.29 -16.87
N GLU A 69 -5.74 4.57 -17.96
CA GLU A 69 -6.69 3.71 -18.68
C GLU A 69 -7.30 2.66 -17.76
N LYS A 70 -6.49 2.07 -16.88
CA LYS A 70 -6.96 1.06 -15.94
C LYS A 70 -7.98 1.62 -14.95
N PHE A 71 -7.71 2.78 -14.36
CA PHE A 71 -8.66 3.43 -13.47
C PHE A 71 -9.92 3.90 -14.20
N GLN A 72 -9.79 4.40 -15.44
CA GLN A 72 -10.92 4.75 -16.28
C GLN A 72 -11.81 3.53 -16.58
N SER A 73 -11.21 2.35 -16.82
CA SER A 73 -11.96 1.11 -17.02
C SER A 73 -12.81 0.68 -15.81
N TYR A 74 -12.48 1.19 -14.62
CA TYR A 74 -13.27 1.03 -13.40
C TYR A 74 -14.29 2.16 -13.15
N GLY A 75 -14.47 3.05 -14.11
CA GLY A 75 -15.41 4.17 -14.00
C GLY A 75 -14.96 5.28 -13.04
N MET A 76 -13.66 5.37 -12.74
CA MET A 76 -13.13 6.41 -11.88
C MET A 76 -12.97 7.74 -12.63
N LYS A 77 -13.19 8.84 -11.93
CA LYS A 77 -12.86 10.19 -12.42
C LYS A 77 -11.35 10.42 -12.24
N ILE A 78 -10.66 10.74 -13.34
CA ILE A 78 -9.20 10.92 -13.33
C ILE A 78 -8.85 12.39 -13.43
N THR A 79 -7.83 12.79 -12.68
CA THR A 79 -7.14 14.06 -12.80
C THR A 79 -5.65 13.78 -12.84
N GLU A 80 -4.97 14.25 -13.88
CA GLU A 80 -3.51 14.23 -13.97
C GLU A 80 -2.95 15.61 -13.60
N GLN A 81 -2.04 15.65 -12.63
CA GLN A 81 -1.30 16.85 -12.28
C GLN A 81 0.11 16.72 -12.85
N ARG A 82 0.30 17.28 -14.04
CA ARG A 82 1.59 17.30 -14.71
C ARG A 82 2.35 18.58 -14.36
N ALA A 83 3.63 18.44 -13.99
CA ALA A 83 4.49 19.55 -13.67
C ALA A 83 5.93 19.28 -14.11
N THR A 84 6.67 20.34 -14.40
CA THR A 84 8.12 20.24 -14.60
C THR A 84 8.79 20.65 -13.29
N LEU A 85 9.50 19.71 -12.68
CA LEU A 85 10.27 19.91 -11.46
C LEU A 85 11.75 20.11 -11.84
N LYS A 86 12.51 20.74 -10.96
CA LYS A 86 13.95 20.89 -11.12
C LYS A 86 14.65 19.84 -10.27
N GLY A 87 15.39 18.93 -10.91
CA GLY A 87 16.27 17.98 -10.24
C GLY A 87 17.40 18.66 -9.47
N PHE A 88 18.06 17.91 -8.60
CA PHE A 88 19.19 18.45 -7.79
C PHE A 88 20.37 18.90 -8.66
N ASP A 89 20.55 18.31 -9.83
CA ASP A 89 21.56 18.63 -10.84
C ASP A 89 21.09 19.68 -11.85
N GLY A 90 19.86 20.20 -11.66
CA GLY A 90 19.24 21.17 -12.56
C GLY A 90 18.46 20.58 -13.72
N THR A 91 18.46 19.27 -13.90
CA THR A 91 17.71 18.57 -14.96
C THR A 91 16.20 18.82 -14.80
N PRO A 92 15.48 19.20 -15.87
CA PRO A 92 14.01 19.26 -15.80
C PRO A 92 13.43 17.85 -15.72
N LEU A 93 12.59 17.61 -14.70
CA LEU A 93 11.92 16.32 -14.46
C LEU A 93 10.42 16.48 -14.73
N LEU A 94 9.90 15.72 -15.67
CA LEU A 94 8.48 15.69 -16.02
C LEU A 94 7.73 14.81 -15.01
N SER A 95 7.06 15.43 -14.06
CA SER A 95 6.29 14.77 -13.01
C SER A 95 4.83 14.61 -13.43
N ASN A 96 4.21 13.49 -13.05
CA ASN A 96 2.80 13.25 -13.24
C ASN A 96 2.19 12.58 -11.99
N ASN A 97 1.34 13.30 -11.26
CA ASN A 97 0.51 12.74 -10.21
C ASN A 97 -0.85 12.34 -10.79
N ILE A 98 -1.19 11.06 -10.68
CA ILE A 98 -2.46 10.51 -11.17
C ILE A 98 -3.41 10.39 -9.99
N ILE A 99 -4.50 11.14 -10.02
CA ILE A 99 -5.54 11.15 -8.99
C ILE A 99 -6.78 10.46 -9.57
N ALA A 100 -7.13 9.30 -9.01
CA ALA A 100 -8.32 8.54 -9.38
C ALA A 100 -9.35 8.61 -8.26
N GLN A 101 -10.56 9.04 -8.57
CA GLN A 101 -11.64 9.24 -7.61
C GLN A 101 -12.80 8.28 -7.92
N TYR A 102 -13.07 7.39 -6.98
CA TYR A 102 -14.26 6.53 -6.98
C TYR A 102 -15.35 7.19 -6.15
N GLN A 103 -16.54 7.33 -6.68
CA GLN A 103 -17.68 8.00 -6.05
C GLN A 103 -17.29 9.35 -5.40
N PRO A 104 -16.87 10.34 -6.20
CA PRO A 104 -16.33 11.60 -5.68
C PRO A 104 -17.31 12.39 -4.79
N GLU A 105 -18.63 12.12 -4.91
CA GLU A 105 -19.70 12.78 -4.15
C GLU A 105 -20.01 12.08 -2.81
N ALA A 106 -19.33 10.96 -2.47
CA ALA A 106 -19.53 10.27 -1.20
C ALA A 106 -19.07 11.14 -0.03
N GLU A 107 -19.89 11.21 1.04
CA GLU A 107 -19.58 12.01 2.24
C GLU A 107 -18.33 11.49 2.97
N GLN A 108 -18.16 10.15 3.02
CA GLN A 108 -16.99 9.52 3.65
C GLN A 108 -16.07 8.98 2.56
N ARG A 109 -14.83 9.44 2.60
CA ARG A 109 -13.81 9.06 1.64
C ARG A 109 -12.50 8.75 2.35
N ILE A 110 -11.76 7.80 1.78
CA ILE A 110 -10.37 7.50 2.19
C ILE A 110 -9.43 7.84 1.04
N MET A 111 -8.23 8.28 1.36
CA MET A 111 -7.17 8.49 0.37
C MET A 111 -6.10 7.42 0.56
N ARG A 112 -5.68 6.82 -0.56
CA ARG A 112 -4.52 5.91 -0.62
C ARG A 112 -3.52 6.48 -1.60
N CYS A 113 -2.25 6.49 -1.23
CA CYS A 113 -1.17 7.00 -2.06
C CYS A 113 -0.10 5.93 -2.23
N ALA A 114 0.45 5.87 -3.42
CA ALA A 114 1.64 5.08 -3.74
C ALA A 114 2.41 5.77 -4.85
N HIS A 115 3.75 5.73 -4.82
CA HIS A 115 4.51 6.14 -5.99
C HIS A 115 4.54 5.00 -7.01
N TRP A 116 4.57 5.34 -8.28
CA TRP A 116 4.57 4.38 -9.40
C TRP A 116 5.82 4.50 -10.29
N ASP A 117 6.58 5.57 -10.15
CA ASP A 117 7.87 5.79 -10.79
C ASP A 117 9.00 4.99 -10.11
N SER A 118 10.13 4.88 -10.79
CA SER A 118 11.35 4.27 -10.28
C SER A 118 12.43 5.32 -10.09
N ARG A 119 13.27 5.13 -9.06
CA ARG A 119 14.48 5.94 -8.92
C ARG A 119 15.53 5.54 -9.95
N PRO A 120 16.28 6.50 -10.53
CA PRO A 120 17.36 6.19 -11.47
C PRO A 120 18.59 5.59 -10.79
N TRP A 121 18.73 5.76 -9.46
CA TRP A 121 19.88 5.28 -8.70
C TRP A 121 19.43 4.53 -7.43
N ALA A 122 20.21 3.51 -7.04
CA ALA A 122 20.09 2.90 -5.74
C ALA A 122 20.87 3.70 -4.68
N ASP A 123 20.48 3.58 -3.40
CA ASP A 123 21.04 4.43 -2.32
C ASP A 123 22.55 4.25 -2.09
N ARG A 124 23.16 3.17 -2.56
CA ARG A 124 24.58 2.85 -2.32
C ARG A 124 25.37 2.42 -3.55
N THR A 125 24.72 2.21 -4.70
CA THR A 125 25.42 1.85 -5.94
C THR A 125 24.71 2.49 -7.12
N SER A 126 25.51 3.02 -8.02
CA SER A 126 25.06 3.56 -9.29
C SER A 126 24.36 2.49 -10.12
N VAL A 127 23.25 2.89 -10.70
CA VAL A 127 22.70 2.42 -11.97
C VAL A 127 22.33 0.95 -12.06
N VAL A 128 21.07 0.76 -12.20
CA VAL A 128 20.56 -0.35 -13.02
C VAL A 128 20.48 0.11 -14.46
#